data_ece07f2aa9c09ef2382f3b3b3a6d3843
#
_entry.id   ece07f2aa9c09ef2382f3b3b3a6d3843
#
_cell.length_a   1.000
_cell.length_b   1.000
_cell.length_c   1.000
_cell.angle_alpha   90.00
_cell.angle_beta   90.00
_cell.angle_gamma   90.00
#
_symmetry.space_group_name_H-M   'P 1'
#
loop_
_entity.id
_entity.type
_entity.pdbx_description
1 polymer ?
#
loop_
_entity_poly.entity_id
_entity_poly.type
_entity_poly.pdbx_seq_one_letter_code
_entity_poly.pdbx_strand_id
1 'polypeptide(L)'
;MKTRVISAVVMFAILGVCVFLSPVTRVLLICFCAVVSIFEMWNAMRIMKIKLEPVPLVVFIVLHMLLYLFEAPLWGMIAAFGADILAILSICVVKNEAKSAIGTLFTLNYPLVLYAFIMWIVLQRDWQLPVATAAFGTWLCDSFALFGGKLFGKHKLSPKVSPNKTIEGSVCGAVSSLLGGVAAWYLLKGTMQVSLVEAMVTALIASSMGQFGDLAASLIKRAAGLKDYSKLIPGHGGMMDRADSLLFAIPTGWFCYQFFGMFH
;
A
#
# COMPACT_ATOMS: atom_id res chain seq x y z
N MET A 1 -20.58 14.19 9.50
CA MET A 1 -19.47 14.94 8.85
C MET A 1 -18.36 15.29 9.84
N LYS A 2 -18.66 15.82 11.03
CA LYS A 2 -17.63 16.23 12.04
C LYS A 2 -16.65 15.09 12.41
N THR A 3 -17.14 13.89 12.72
CA THR A 3 -16.28 12.74 13.05
C THR A 3 -15.29 12.36 11.94
N ARG A 4 -15.71 12.43 10.68
CA ARG A 4 -14.81 12.14 9.54
C ARG A 4 -13.69 13.17 9.42
N VAL A 5 -14.01 14.45 9.55
CA VAL A 5 -13.00 15.51 9.47
C VAL A 5 -11.99 15.37 10.63
N ILE A 6 -12.49 15.18 11.85
CA ILE A 6 -11.61 15.00 13.02
C ILE A 6 -10.69 13.80 12.87
N SER A 7 -11.22 12.63 12.48
CA SER A 7 -10.38 11.43 12.30
C SER A 7 -9.35 11.60 11.18
N ALA A 8 -9.70 12.29 10.08
CA ALA A 8 -8.73 12.62 9.03
C ALA A 8 -7.61 13.53 9.54
N VAL A 9 -7.95 14.61 10.24
CA VAL A 9 -6.95 15.55 10.80
C VAL A 9 -6.02 14.84 11.78
N VAL A 10 -6.57 14.04 12.70
CA VAL A 10 -5.76 13.27 13.66
C VAL A 10 -4.85 12.27 12.94
N MET A 11 -5.36 11.56 11.94
CA MET A 11 -4.58 10.60 11.17
C MET A 11 -3.42 11.29 10.43
N PHE A 12 -3.68 12.40 9.75
CA PHE A 12 -2.64 13.17 9.07
C PHE A 12 -1.63 13.79 10.03
N ALA A 13 -2.05 14.24 11.21
CA ALA A 13 -1.15 14.73 12.24
C ALA A 13 -0.22 13.63 12.76
N ILE A 14 -0.76 12.44 13.09
CA ILE A 14 0.04 11.29 13.53
C ILE A 14 1.00 10.86 12.41
N LEU A 15 0.52 10.73 11.19
CA LEU A 15 1.34 10.38 10.04
C LEU A 15 2.49 11.37 9.87
N GLY A 16 2.20 12.69 9.87
CA GLY A 16 3.22 13.73 9.73
C GLY A 16 4.26 13.66 10.84
N VAL A 17 3.85 13.59 12.11
CA VAL A 17 4.78 13.47 13.24
C VAL A 17 5.66 12.23 13.10
N CYS A 18 5.07 11.05 12.87
CA CYS A 18 5.84 9.80 12.77
C CYS A 18 6.80 9.78 11.58
N VAL A 19 6.40 10.37 10.44
CA VAL A 19 7.22 10.39 9.22
C VAL A 19 8.42 11.32 9.37
N PHE A 20 8.26 12.49 10.00
CA PHE A 20 9.32 13.50 10.08
C PHE A 20 10.16 13.43 11.35
N LEU A 21 9.71 12.75 12.42
CA LEU A 21 10.41 12.74 13.70
C LEU A 21 11.72 11.93 13.63
N SER A 22 11.69 10.67 13.18
CA SER A 22 12.89 9.84 13.08
C SER A 22 12.70 8.63 12.15
N PRO A 23 13.79 7.97 11.68
CA PRO A 23 13.69 6.70 10.98
C PRO A 23 12.97 5.61 11.78
N VAL A 24 13.22 5.56 13.09
CA VAL A 24 12.61 4.56 13.99
C VAL A 24 11.10 4.75 14.07
N THR A 25 10.61 5.98 14.18
CA THR A 25 9.16 6.24 14.22
C THR A 25 8.46 5.89 12.92
N ARG A 26 9.14 6.05 11.77
CA ARG A 26 8.65 5.58 10.46
C ARG A 26 8.48 4.07 10.44
N VAL A 27 9.49 3.33 10.85
CA VAL A 27 9.45 1.86 10.94
C VAL A 27 8.31 1.41 11.87
N LEU A 28 8.21 1.99 13.07
CA LEU A 28 7.16 1.65 14.03
C LEU A 28 5.75 1.94 13.47
N LEU A 29 5.56 3.04 12.77
CA LEU A 29 4.30 3.37 12.12
C LEU A 29 3.93 2.32 11.07
N ILE A 30 4.86 1.95 10.20
CA ILE A 30 4.62 0.97 9.13
C ILE A 30 4.36 -0.41 9.74
N CYS A 31 5.10 -0.81 10.77
CA CYS A 31 4.84 -2.05 11.51
C CYS A 31 3.43 -2.05 12.13
N PHE A 32 3.02 -0.95 12.75
CA PHE A 32 1.68 -0.82 13.29
C PHE A 32 0.61 -0.98 12.20
N CYS A 33 0.77 -0.30 11.06
CA CYS A 33 -0.14 -0.44 9.92
C CYS A 33 -0.17 -1.88 9.39
N ALA A 34 0.98 -2.54 9.29
CA ALA A 34 1.09 -3.93 8.84
C ALA A 34 0.36 -4.89 9.78
N VAL A 35 0.60 -4.78 11.09
CA VAL A 35 -0.05 -5.62 12.12
C VAL A 35 -1.57 -5.45 12.06
N VAL A 36 -2.07 -4.22 12.03
CA VAL A 36 -3.52 -3.96 11.93
C VAL A 36 -4.09 -4.53 10.64
N SER A 37 -3.41 -4.33 9.51
CA SER A 37 -3.85 -4.86 8.21
C SER A 37 -3.89 -6.40 8.18
N ILE A 38 -2.97 -7.08 8.91
CA ILE A 38 -3.05 -8.54 9.08
C ILE A 38 -4.31 -8.94 9.82
N PHE A 39 -4.63 -8.30 10.93
CA PHE A 39 -5.86 -8.62 11.67
C PHE A 39 -7.11 -8.43 10.81
N GLU A 40 -7.14 -7.39 9.99
CA GLU A 40 -8.22 -7.13 9.05
C GLU A 40 -8.29 -8.21 7.95
N MET A 41 -7.15 -8.57 7.37
CA MET A 41 -7.06 -9.65 6.38
C MET A 41 -7.42 -11.01 6.99
N TRP A 42 -6.93 -11.28 8.21
CA TRP A 42 -7.31 -12.47 8.97
C TRP A 42 -8.82 -12.60 9.13
N ASN A 43 -9.48 -11.52 9.52
CA ASN A 43 -10.94 -11.52 9.66
C ASN A 43 -11.64 -11.78 8.33
N ALA A 44 -11.20 -11.18 7.24
CA ALA A 44 -11.73 -11.42 5.90
C ALA A 44 -11.55 -12.89 5.47
N MET A 45 -10.36 -13.47 5.67
CA MET A 45 -10.07 -14.86 5.35
C MET A 45 -10.89 -15.83 6.21
N ARG A 46 -11.07 -15.53 7.50
CA ARG A 46 -11.92 -16.32 8.40
C ARG A 46 -13.38 -16.35 7.94
N ILE A 47 -13.93 -15.23 7.48
CA ILE A 47 -15.29 -15.15 6.92
C ILE A 47 -15.39 -16.02 5.65
N MET A 48 -14.37 -16.05 4.82
CA MET A 48 -14.28 -16.93 3.63
C MET A 48 -13.98 -18.40 3.98
N LYS A 49 -13.93 -18.75 5.30
CA LYS A 49 -13.59 -20.10 5.80
C LYS A 49 -12.18 -20.56 5.36
N ILE A 50 -11.25 -19.63 5.21
CA ILE A 50 -9.84 -19.89 4.94
C ILE A 50 -9.08 -19.65 6.24
N LYS A 51 -8.44 -20.70 6.76
CA LYS A 51 -7.57 -20.59 7.93
C LYS A 51 -6.24 -19.99 7.49
N LEU A 52 -5.66 -19.11 8.30
CA LEU A 52 -4.30 -18.63 8.15
C LEU A 52 -3.39 -19.25 9.21
N GLU A 53 -2.14 -19.45 8.86
CA GLU A 53 -1.10 -19.82 9.82
C GLU A 53 -0.49 -18.55 10.41
N PRO A 54 -0.73 -18.25 11.71
CA PRO A 54 -0.35 -16.97 12.30
C PRO A 54 1.16 -16.84 12.52
N VAL A 55 1.80 -17.95 12.89
CA VAL A 55 3.20 -17.92 13.33
C VAL A 55 4.13 -17.38 12.24
N PRO A 56 4.12 -17.88 10.99
CA PRO A 56 4.96 -17.32 9.94
C PRO A 56 4.68 -15.83 9.69
N LEU A 57 3.42 -15.39 9.70
CA LEU A 57 3.07 -13.99 9.45
C LEU A 57 3.61 -13.05 10.53
N VAL A 58 3.59 -13.47 11.80
CA VAL A 58 4.16 -12.70 12.92
C VAL A 58 5.68 -12.71 12.85
N VAL A 59 6.27 -13.87 12.59
CA VAL A 59 7.73 -14.03 12.43
C VAL A 59 8.23 -13.12 11.31
N PHE A 60 7.54 -13.09 10.17
CA PHE A 60 7.89 -12.21 9.06
C PHE A 60 8.00 -10.75 9.48
N ILE A 61 6.99 -10.21 10.19
CA ILE A 61 6.99 -8.82 10.62
C ILE A 61 8.16 -8.54 11.57
N VAL A 62 8.30 -9.37 12.62
CA VAL A 62 9.33 -9.17 13.65
C VAL A 62 10.71 -9.29 13.03
N LEU A 63 10.93 -10.31 12.22
CA LEU A 63 12.23 -10.55 11.58
C LEU A 63 12.60 -9.40 10.64
N HIS A 64 11.69 -8.96 9.76
CA HIS A 64 11.97 -7.86 8.85
C HIS A 64 12.16 -6.54 9.60
N MET A 65 11.39 -6.26 10.64
CA MET A 65 11.61 -5.10 11.49
C MET A 65 13.03 -5.10 12.08
N LEU A 66 13.47 -6.25 12.63
CA LEU A 66 14.84 -6.37 13.20
C LEU A 66 15.91 -6.21 12.10
N LEU A 67 15.74 -6.87 10.97
CA LEU A 67 16.68 -6.78 9.85
C LEU A 67 16.83 -5.33 9.36
N TYR A 68 15.74 -4.54 9.31
CA TYR A 68 15.80 -3.13 8.96
C TYR A 68 16.46 -2.28 10.04
N LEU A 69 16.16 -2.50 11.31
CA LEU A 69 16.75 -1.75 12.42
C LEU A 69 18.27 -2.00 12.56
N PHE A 70 18.73 -3.18 12.17
CA PHE A 70 20.16 -3.53 12.16
C PHE A 70 20.83 -3.35 10.79
N GLU A 71 20.18 -2.63 9.86
CA GLU A 71 20.72 -2.32 8.52
C GLU A 71 21.21 -3.56 7.77
N ALA A 72 20.46 -4.66 7.88
CA ALA A 72 20.83 -5.92 7.24
C ALA A 72 20.88 -5.77 5.69
N PRO A 73 21.82 -6.48 5.03
CA PRO A 73 21.93 -6.42 3.59
C PRO A 73 20.68 -7.03 2.90
N LEU A 74 20.40 -6.55 1.70
CA LEU A 74 19.24 -6.99 0.90
C LEU A 74 19.14 -8.53 0.79
N TRP A 75 20.27 -9.21 0.64
CA TRP A 75 20.32 -10.67 0.60
C TRP A 75 19.79 -11.35 1.86
N GLY A 76 20.03 -10.74 3.03
CA GLY A 76 19.46 -11.21 4.30
C GLY A 76 17.95 -11.11 4.33
N MET A 77 17.38 -10.03 3.78
CA MET A 77 15.92 -9.85 3.66
C MET A 77 15.29 -10.84 2.68
N ILE A 78 15.94 -11.08 1.54
CA ILE A 78 15.49 -12.08 0.56
C ILE A 78 15.53 -13.49 1.16
N ALA A 79 16.60 -13.81 1.89
CA ALA A 79 16.74 -15.11 2.56
C ALA A 79 15.66 -15.31 3.64
N ALA A 80 15.38 -14.27 4.44
CA ALA A 80 14.32 -14.30 5.44
C ALA A 80 12.94 -14.52 4.81
N PHE A 81 12.65 -13.83 3.71
CA PHE A 81 11.40 -14.02 2.95
C PHE A 81 11.29 -15.45 2.39
N GLY A 82 12.38 -15.98 1.80
CA GLY A 82 12.42 -17.36 1.33
C GLY A 82 12.21 -18.38 2.44
N ALA A 83 12.85 -18.19 3.60
CA ALA A 83 12.67 -19.04 4.77
C ALA A 83 11.23 -19.03 5.28
N ASP A 84 10.56 -17.87 5.28
CA ASP A 84 9.17 -17.76 5.71
C ASP A 84 8.20 -18.48 4.76
N ILE A 85 8.42 -18.39 3.45
CA ILE A 85 7.67 -19.17 2.45
C ILE A 85 7.84 -20.67 2.71
N LEU A 86 9.07 -21.13 2.93
CA LEU A 86 9.36 -22.54 3.21
C LEU A 86 8.69 -22.99 4.52
N ALA A 87 8.68 -22.15 5.55
CA ALA A 87 8.00 -22.43 6.81
C ALA A 87 6.50 -22.60 6.62
N ILE A 88 5.85 -21.70 5.87
CA ILE A 88 4.41 -21.79 5.55
C ILE A 88 4.11 -23.10 4.83
N LEU A 89 4.86 -23.39 3.77
CA LEU A 89 4.65 -24.60 2.98
C LEU A 89 4.86 -25.86 3.84
N SER A 90 5.92 -25.91 4.64
CA SER A 90 6.23 -27.06 5.51
C SER A 90 5.11 -27.31 6.53
N ILE A 91 4.63 -26.28 7.22
CA ILE A 91 3.55 -26.38 8.19
C ILE A 91 2.27 -26.89 7.51
N CYS A 92 1.93 -26.35 6.35
CA CYS A 92 0.70 -26.70 5.66
C CYS A 92 0.76 -28.10 5.01
N VAL A 93 1.95 -28.54 4.55
CA VAL A 93 2.16 -29.92 4.08
C VAL A 93 1.95 -30.91 5.22
N VAL A 94 2.55 -30.66 6.40
CA VAL A 94 2.38 -31.52 7.58
C VAL A 94 0.91 -31.59 8.02
N LYS A 95 0.19 -30.47 7.95
CA LYS A 95 -1.24 -30.39 8.30
C LYS A 95 -2.17 -30.88 7.19
N ASN A 96 -1.68 -31.08 5.99
CA ASN A 96 -2.47 -31.38 4.79
C ASN A 96 -3.58 -30.33 4.50
N GLU A 97 -3.25 -29.05 4.70
CA GLU A 97 -4.19 -27.92 4.57
C GLU A 97 -3.81 -26.98 3.42
N ALA A 98 -3.99 -27.40 2.17
CA ALA A 98 -3.64 -26.59 0.98
C ALA A 98 -4.33 -25.22 0.92
N LYS A 99 -5.60 -25.12 1.36
CA LYS A 99 -6.32 -23.83 1.42
C LYS A 99 -5.67 -22.87 2.41
N SER A 100 -5.17 -23.38 3.54
CA SER A 100 -4.45 -22.58 4.54
C SER A 100 -3.12 -22.07 3.96
N ALA A 101 -2.40 -22.91 3.23
CA ALA A 101 -1.17 -22.51 2.54
C ALA A 101 -1.42 -21.34 1.58
N ILE A 102 -2.40 -21.48 0.67
CA ILE A 102 -2.74 -20.45 -0.31
C ILE A 102 -3.15 -19.15 0.39
N GLY A 103 -4.02 -19.23 1.41
CA GLY A 103 -4.47 -18.04 2.15
C GLY A 103 -3.33 -17.34 2.89
N THR A 104 -2.45 -18.12 3.53
CA THR A 104 -1.31 -17.58 4.28
C THR A 104 -0.27 -16.97 3.34
N LEU A 105 0.09 -17.65 2.25
CA LEU A 105 0.99 -17.12 1.23
C LEU A 105 0.41 -15.87 0.55
N PHE A 106 -0.89 -15.84 0.31
CA PHE A 106 -1.55 -14.65 -0.22
C PHE A 106 -1.44 -13.48 0.77
N THR A 107 -1.71 -13.70 2.06
CA THR A 107 -1.63 -12.68 3.10
C THR A 107 -0.18 -12.23 3.35
N LEU A 108 0.80 -13.12 3.19
CA LEU A 108 2.21 -12.77 3.22
C LEU A 108 2.57 -11.82 2.06
N ASN A 109 2.20 -12.16 0.83
CA ASN A 109 2.52 -11.34 -0.34
C ASN A 109 1.70 -10.05 -0.40
N TYR A 110 0.44 -10.11 0.00
CA TYR A 110 -0.46 -8.98 0.08
C TYR A 110 -1.23 -9.02 1.41
N PRO A 111 -0.99 -8.12 2.36
CA PRO A 111 -0.23 -6.85 2.24
C PRO A 111 1.22 -6.85 2.77
N LEU A 112 1.73 -7.93 3.42
CA LEU A 112 2.93 -7.86 4.26
C LEU A 112 4.21 -7.53 3.51
N VAL A 113 4.48 -8.20 2.39
CA VAL A 113 5.68 -7.93 1.57
C VAL A 113 5.67 -6.49 1.08
N LEU A 114 4.51 -5.94 0.73
CA LEU A 114 4.39 -4.55 0.30
C LEU A 114 4.70 -3.57 1.45
N TYR A 115 4.23 -3.84 2.67
CA TYR A 115 4.62 -3.06 3.85
C TYR A 115 6.11 -3.16 4.15
N ALA A 116 6.70 -4.36 4.06
CA ALA A 116 8.13 -4.57 4.25
C ALA A 116 8.94 -3.77 3.21
N PHE A 117 8.48 -3.74 1.97
CA PHE A 117 9.13 -2.97 0.92
C PHE A 117 9.00 -1.45 1.16
N ILE A 118 7.83 -0.96 1.58
CA ILE A 118 7.66 0.45 1.97
C ILE A 118 8.57 0.78 3.17
N MET A 119 8.68 -0.10 4.15
CA MET A 119 9.57 0.07 5.29
C MET A 119 11.04 0.21 4.85
N TRP A 120 11.48 -0.62 3.90
CA TRP A 120 12.81 -0.50 3.31
C TRP A 120 12.99 0.83 2.56
N ILE A 121 12.00 1.26 1.76
CA ILE A 121 12.05 2.53 1.01
C ILE A 121 12.23 3.71 1.96
N VAL A 122 11.46 3.82 3.05
CA VAL A 122 11.50 4.99 3.94
C VAL A 122 12.78 5.08 4.78
N LEU A 123 13.64 4.08 4.73
CA LEU A 123 14.97 4.08 5.32
C LEU A 123 16.07 4.50 4.33
N GLN A 124 15.76 4.53 3.03
CA GLN A 124 16.71 5.02 2.03
C GLN A 124 16.94 6.53 2.19
N ARG A 125 18.10 7.01 1.74
CA ARG A 125 18.46 8.43 1.86
C ARG A 125 17.48 9.35 1.13
N ASP A 126 17.03 8.93 -0.06
CA ASP A 126 16.25 9.75 -0.99
C ASP A 126 14.77 9.31 -1.07
N TRP A 127 14.22 8.81 0.04
CA TRP A 127 12.86 8.25 0.10
C TRP A 127 11.75 9.28 -0.08
N GLN A 128 12.01 10.56 0.23
CA GLN A 128 10.96 11.58 0.36
C GLN A 128 10.24 11.83 -0.96
N LEU A 129 10.98 12.04 -2.04
CA LEU A 129 10.40 12.39 -3.34
C LEU A 129 9.58 11.24 -3.94
N PRO A 130 10.07 9.99 -4.01
CA PRO A 130 9.27 8.85 -4.48
C PRO A 130 7.97 8.66 -3.69
N VAL A 131 8.06 8.71 -2.36
CA VAL A 131 6.89 8.53 -1.48
C VAL A 131 5.89 9.66 -1.63
N ALA A 132 6.35 10.92 -1.65
CA ALA A 132 5.48 12.07 -1.84
C ALA A 132 4.81 12.06 -3.22
N THR A 133 5.56 11.71 -4.28
CA THR A 133 5.03 11.62 -5.64
C THR A 133 3.93 10.56 -5.73
N ALA A 134 4.17 9.37 -5.16
CA ALA A 134 3.17 8.31 -5.11
C ALA A 134 1.93 8.73 -4.30
N ALA A 135 2.12 9.34 -3.11
CA ALA A 135 1.03 9.75 -2.24
C ALA A 135 0.18 10.88 -2.86
N PHE A 136 0.81 11.96 -3.30
CA PHE A 136 0.09 13.09 -3.92
C PHE A 136 -0.58 12.68 -5.23
N GLY A 137 0.12 11.87 -6.05
CA GLY A 137 -0.44 11.31 -7.27
C GLY A 137 -1.70 10.49 -6.99
N THR A 138 -1.65 9.58 -6.01
CA THR A 138 -2.78 8.72 -5.64
C THR A 138 -3.94 9.51 -5.06
N TRP A 139 -3.71 10.46 -4.15
CA TRP A 139 -4.78 11.28 -3.55
C TRP A 139 -5.50 12.16 -4.57
N LEU A 140 -4.76 12.77 -5.49
CA LEU A 140 -5.37 13.52 -6.59
C LEU A 140 -6.10 12.58 -7.56
N CYS A 141 -5.50 11.42 -7.88
CA CYS A 141 -6.12 10.39 -8.69
C CYS A 141 -7.49 9.99 -8.13
N ASP A 142 -7.57 9.63 -6.85
CA ASP A 142 -8.83 9.21 -6.22
C ASP A 142 -9.88 10.30 -6.22
N SER A 143 -9.45 11.55 -5.92
CA SER A 143 -10.34 12.70 -5.91
C SER A 143 -10.92 12.99 -7.30
N PHE A 144 -10.05 13.08 -8.31
CA PHE A 144 -10.48 13.39 -9.68
C PHE A 144 -11.14 12.20 -10.39
N ALA A 145 -10.81 10.96 -10.00
CA ALA A 145 -11.54 9.78 -10.47
C ALA A 145 -13.01 9.82 -10.00
N LEU A 146 -13.25 10.27 -8.76
CA LEU A 146 -14.61 10.45 -8.26
C LEU A 146 -15.36 11.54 -9.00
N PHE A 147 -14.74 12.72 -9.21
CA PHE A 147 -15.36 13.84 -9.93
C PHE A 147 -15.58 13.50 -11.42
N GLY A 148 -14.54 13.01 -12.10
CA GLY A 148 -14.60 12.63 -13.51
C GLY A 148 -15.62 11.51 -13.76
N GLY A 149 -15.67 10.52 -12.85
CA GLY A 149 -16.65 9.45 -12.91
C GLY A 149 -18.09 9.91 -12.72
N LYS A 150 -18.34 10.97 -11.91
CA LYS A 150 -19.67 11.56 -11.75
C LYS A 150 -20.07 12.43 -12.96
N LEU A 151 -19.13 13.15 -13.55
CA LEU A 151 -19.41 14.08 -14.66
C LEU A 151 -19.46 13.37 -16.02
N PHE A 152 -18.56 12.45 -16.26
CA PHE A 152 -18.35 11.84 -17.59
C PHE A 152 -18.55 10.33 -17.61
N GLY A 153 -18.75 9.67 -16.45
CA GLY A 153 -18.78 8.22 -16.34
C GLY A 153 -19.96 7.57 -17.06
N LYS A 154 -19.67 6.83 -18.12
CA LYS A 154 -20.64 6.04 -18.90
C LYS A 154 -20.38 4.54 -18.76
N HIS A 155 -19.10 4.13 -18.70
CA HIS A 155 -18.70 2.74 -18.69
C HIS A 155 -18.20 2.35 -17.31
N LYS A 156 -18.75 1.27 -16.74
CA LYS A 156 -18.32 0.75 -15.43
C LYS A 156 -16.97 0.06 -15.55
N LEU A 157 -16.03 0.39 -14.63
CA LEU A 157 -14.70 -0.22 -14.61
C LEU A 157 -14.76 -1.67 -14.10
N SER A 158 -15.45 -1.91 -13.01
CA SER A 158 -15.61 -3.25 -12.42
C SER A 158 -16.95 -3.37 -11.69
N PRO A 159 -18.06 -3.72 -12.42
CA PRO A 159 -19.42 -3.72 -11.87
C PRO A 159 -19.60 -4.59 -10.63
N LYS A 160 -18.93 -5.75 -10.57
CA LYS A 160 -19.06 -6.73 -9.48
C LYS A 160 -18.22 -6.38 -8.25
N VAL A 161 -17.09 -5.70 -8.43
CA VAL A 161 -16.11 -5.41 -7.35
C VAL A 161 -16.34 -4.00 -6.79
N SER A 162 -16.40 -3.01 -7.66
CA SER A 162 -16.59 -1.60 -7.31
C SER A 162 -17.60 -0.93 -8.28
N PRO A 163 -18.91 -1.03 -8.01
CA PRO A 163 -19.96 -0.60 -8.94
C PRO A 163 -19.97 0.91 -9.20
N ASN A 164 -19.32 1.70 -8.37
CA ASN A 164 -19.27 3.16 -8.51
C ASN A 164 -18.09 3.65 -9.35
N LYS A 165 -17.07 2.83 -9.61
CA LYS A 165 -15.92 3.20 -10.43
C LYS A 165 -16.26 3.11 -11.92
N THR A 166 -15.81 4.11 -12.70
CA THR A 166 -15.99 4.20 -14.15
C THR A 166 -14.65 4.28 -14.86
N ILE A 167 -14.59 3.85 -16.11
CA ILE A 167 -13.38 3.91 -16.95
C ILE A 167 -12.97 5.37 -17.14
N GLU A 168 -13.93 6.24 -17.46
CA GLU A 168 -13.69 7.66 -17.67
C GLU A 168 -13.16 8.33 -16.38
N GLY A 169 -13.74 7.95 -15.23
CA GLY A 169 -13.24 8.40 -13.94
C GLY A 169 -11.81 7.95 -13.68
N SER A 170 -11.49 6.68 -13.98
CA SER A 170 -10.14 6.12 -13.84
C SER A 170 -9.12 6.89 -14.69
N VAL A 171 -9.45 7.20 -15.95
CA VAL A 171 -8.59 8.00 -16.84
C VAL A 171 -8.42 9.42 -16.32
N CYS A 172 -9.52 10.09 -15.93
CA CYS A 172 -9.46 11.44 -15.34
C CYS A 172 -8.56 11.46 -14.09
N GLY A 173 -8.69 10.45 -13.23
CA GLY A 173 -7.84 10.29 -12.05
C GLY A 173 -6.36 10.12 -12.42
N ALA A 174 -6.06 9.20 -13.33
CA ALA A 174 -4.69 8.95 -13.78
C ALA A 174 -4.06 10.22 -14.38
N VAL A 175 -4.77 10.93 -15.24
CA VAL A 175 -4.27 12.20 -15.82
C VAL A 175 -4.06 13.26 -14.72
N SER A 176 -4.98 13.38 -13.77
CA SER A 176 -4.84 14.37 -12.68
C SER A 176 -3.65 14.10 -11.75
N SER A 177 -3.19 12.85 -11.67
CA SER A 177 -2.00 12.49 -10.86
C SER A 177 -0.73 13.18 -11.33
N LEU A 178 -0.65 13.61 -12.60
CA LEU A 178 0.45 14.43 -13.12
C LEU A 178 0.66 15.68 -12.26
N LEU A 179 -0.43 16.31 -11.79
CA LEU A 179 -0.37 17.46 -10.89
C LEU A 179 0.22 17.06 -9.52
N GLY A 180 -0.02 15.82 -9.07
CA GLY A 180 0.61 15.29 -7.87
C GLY A 180 2.13 15.17 -8.00
N GLY A 181 2.61 14.74 -9.19
CA GLY A 181 4.03 14.73 -9.53
C GLY A 181 4.63 16.13 -9.54
N VAL A 182 3.94 17.11 -10.14
CA VAL A 182 4.36 18.53 -10.12
C VAL A 182 4.48 19.04 -8.69
N ALA A 183 3.47 18.80 -7.85
CA ALA A 183 3.46 19.26 -6.45
C ALA A 183 4.60 18.64 -5.65
N ALA A 184 4.82 17.30 -5.75
CA ALA A 184 5.91 16.62 -5.08
C ALA A 184 7.28 17.14 -5.52
N TRP A 185 7.47 17.31 -6.82
CA TRP A 185 8.72 17.83 -7.37
C TRP A 185 9.01 19.25 -6.89
N TYR A 186 8.01 20.13 -6.92
CA TYR A 186 8.18 21.51 -6.50
C TYR A 186 8.54 21.64 -5.01
N LEU A 187 7.91 20.82 -4.16
CA LEU A 187 8.13 20.84 -2.71
C LEU A 187 9.48 20.20 -2.32
N LEU A 188 9.95 19.20 -3.08
CA LEU A 188 11.09 18.37 -2.71
C LEU A 188 12.21 18.39 -3.76
N LYS A 189 12.17 19.33 -4.71
CA LYS A 189 13.27 19.55 -5.67
C LYS A 189 14.57 19.82 -4.91
N GLY A 190 15.60 19.05 -5.21
CA GLY A 190 16.89 19.12 -4.51
C GLY A 190 17.15 17.93 -3.57
N THR A 191 16.18 17.10 -3.30
CA THR A 191 16.40 15.82 -2.59
C THR A 191 16.94 14.74 -3.54
N MET A 192 16.55 14.80 -4.81
CA MET A 192 17.03 13.92 -5.89
C MET A 192 17.25 14.73 -7.18
N GLN A 193 18.20 14.28 -8.01
CA GLN A 193 18.41 14.86 -9.36
C GLN A 193 17.39 14.23 -10.33
N VAL A 194 16.20 14.78 -10.35
CA VAL A 194 15.07 14.28 -11.18
C VAL A 194 14.42 15.45 -11.89
N SER A 195 14.06 15.27 -13.13
CA SER A 195 13.33 16.26 -13.91
C SER A 195 11.86 16.32 -13.51
N LEU A 196 11.21 17.45 -13.80
CA LEU A 196 9.76 17.59 -13.61
C LEU A 196 8.96 16.53 -14.38
N VAL A 197 9.41 16.20 -15.61
CA VAL A 197 8.72 15.22 -16.45
C VAL A 197 8.78 13.82 -15.82
N GLU A 198 9.91 13.42 -15.27
CA GLU A 198 10.06 12.13 -14.57
C GLU A 198 9.18 12.05 -13.34
N ALA A 199 9.06 13.13 -12.57
CA ALA A 199 8.14 13.19 -11.45
C ALA A 199 6.67 13.06 -11.88
N MET A 200 6.27 13.71 -12.97
CA MET A 200 4.93 13.59 -13.54
C MET A 200 4.64 12.17 -14.03
N VAL A 201 5.55 11.58 -14.81
CA VAL A 201 5.41 10.21 -15.33
C VAL A 201 5.37 9.21 -14.19
N THR A 202 6.23 9.37 -13.17
CA THR A 202 6.20 8.54 -11.97
C THR A 202 4.85 8.62 -11.26
N ALA A 203 4.28 9.82 -11.06
CA ALA A 203 2.98 9.98 -10.44
C ALA A 203 1.88 9.28 -11.23
N LEU A 204 1.90 9.39 -12.56
CA LEU A 204 0.95 8.72 -13.46
C LEU A 204 1.02 7.19 -13.32
N ILE A 205 2.23 6.61 -13.38
CA ILE A 205 2.41 5.16 -13.29
C ILE A 205 2.07 4.67 -11.88
N ALA A 206 2.58 5.33 -10.85
CA ALA A 206 2.35 4.95 -9.45
C ALA A 206 0.86 5.01 -9.07
N SER A 207 0.16 6.08 -9.44
CA SER A 207 -1.28 6.21 -9.14
C SER A 207 -2.13 5.21 -9.93
N SER A 208 -1.73 4.88 -11.17
CA SER A 208 -2.40 3.84 -11.96
C SER A 208 -2.27 2.47 -11.26
N MET A 209 -1.08 2.14 -10.76
CA MET A 209 -0.88 0.93 -9.94
C MET A 209 -1.64 1.01 -8.61
N GLY A 210 -1.76 2.18 -8.00
CA GLY A 210 -2.62 2.41 -6.84
C GLY A 210 -4.09 2.07 -7.10
N GLN A 211 -4.63 2.42 -8.27
CA GLN A 211 -6.00 2.02 -8.65
C GLN A 211 -6.18 0.50 -8.70
N PHE A 212 -5.17 -0.26 -9.17
CA PHE A 212 -5.18 -1.72 -9.11
C PHE A 212 -5.17 -2.23 -7.66
N GLY A 213 -4.41 -1.59 -6.77
CA GLY A 213 -4.37 -1.92 -5.34
C GLY A 213 -5.74 -1.80 -4.68
N ASP A 214 -6.44 -0.67 -4.89
CA ASP A 214 -7.80 -0.48 -4.39
C ASP A 214 -8.80 -1.49 -4.99
N LEU A 215 -8.67 -1.83 -6.28
CA LEU A 215 -9.50 -2.88 -6.89
C LEU A 215 -9.20 -4.26 -6.28
N ALA A 216 -7.94 -4.60 -6.01
CA ALA A 216 -7.53 -5.85 -5.37
C ALA A 216 -8.11 -5.95 -3.95
N ALA A 217 -7.97 -4.90 -3.14
CA ALA A 217 -8.57 -4.83 -1.81
C ALA A 217 -10.10 -4.94 -1.86
N SER A 218 -10.73 -4.25 -2.81
CA SER A 218 -12.17 -4.31 -3.02
C SER A 218 -12.64 -5.72 -3.42
N LEU A 219 -11.88 -6.43 -4.26
CA LEU A 219 -12.17 -7.81 -4.65
C LEU A 219 -12.23 -8.74 -3.42
N ILE A 220 -11.25 -8.65 -2.54
CA ILE A 220 -11.19 -9.45 -1.30
C ILE A 220 -12.36 -9.11 -0.40
N LYS A 221 -12.67 -7.82 -0.20
CA LYS A 221 -13.84 -7.39 0.59
C LYS A 221 -15.13 -8.00 0.07
N ARG A 222 -15.36 -7.98 -1.25
CA ARG A 222 -16.57 -8.57 -1.85
C ARG A 222 -16.61 -10.08 -1.72
N ALA A 223 -15.48 -10.76 -1.90
CA ALA A 223 -15.39 -12.20 -1.67
C ALA A 223 -15.74 -12.60 -0.23
N ALA A 224 -15.35 -11.76 0.75
CA ALA A 224 -15.72 -11.94 2.15
C ALA A 224 -17.11 -11.39 2.52
N GLY A 225 -17.88 -10.82 1.57
CA GLY A 225 -19.17 -10.19 1.86
C GLY A 225 -19.06 -8.89 2.67
N LEU A 226 -17.88 -8.29 2.72
CA LEU A 226 -17.60 -7.07 3.46
C LEU A 226 -17.70 -5.83 2.55
N LYS A 227 -18.00 -4.69 3.16
CA LYS A 227 -17.87 -3.36 2.53
C LYS A 227 -16.54 -2.71 2.89
N ASP A 228 -16.20 -2.71 4.17
CA ASP A 228 -14.95 -2.20 4.73
C ASP A 228 -14.29 -3.32 5.53
N TYR A 229 -12.96 -3.37 5.60
CA TYR A 229 -12.25 -4.41 6.35
C TYR A 229 -12.53 -4.35 7.85
N SER A 230 -12.65 -3.14 8.39
CA SER A 230 -13.01 -2.92 9.81
C SER A 230 -13.67 -1.54 10.00
N LYS A 231 -13.99 -1.21 11.24
CA LYS A 231 -14.48 0.11 11.68
C LYS A 231 -13.46 0.81 12.58
N LEU A 232 -12.18 0.48 12.43
CA LEU A 232 -11.12 0.97 13.31
C LEU A 232 -11.00 2.50 13.25
N ILE A 233 -11.06 3.08 12.07
CA ILE A 233 -10.98 4.53 11.88
C ILE A 233 -12.40 5.07 11.70
N PRO A 234 -12.94 5.80 12.71
CA PRO A 234 -14.32 6.27 12.67
C PRO A 234 -14.63 7.09 11.41
N GLY A 235 -15.55 6.56 10.59
CA GLY A 235 -15.97 7.17 9.34
C GLY A 235 -15.06 6.94 8.14
N HIS A 236 -13.92 6.23 8.31
CA HIS A 236 -12.94 5.93 7.26
C HIS A 236 -12.70 4.44 7.02
N GLY A 237 -13.31 3.55 7.79
CA GLY A 237 -13.13 2.11 7.61
C GLY A 237 -11.90 1.57 8.34
N GLY A 238 -11.26 0.56 7.75
CA GLY A 238 -10.06 -0.07 8.28
C GLY A 238 -8.75 0.57 7.84
N MET A 239 -7.66 0.08 8.39
CA MET A 239 -6.29 0.44 7.99
C MET A 239 -6.01 -0.01 6.57
N MET A 240 -6.42 -1.23 6.22
CA MET A 240 -6.27 -1.78 4.88
C MET A 240 -7.05 -0.97 3.84
N ASP A 241 -8.24 -0.41 4.21
CA ASP A 241 -9.02 0.49 3.35
C ASP A 241 -8.31 1.83 3.09
N ARG A 242 -7.31 2.19 3.88
CA ARG A 242 -6.52 3.44 3.72
C ARG A 242 -5.17 3.22 3.06
N ALA A 243 -4.66 2.01 3.15
CA ALA A 243 -3.34 1.66 2.62
C ALA A 243 -3.40 1.01 1.22
N ASP A 244 -4.54 0.46 0.81
CA ASP A 244 -4.71 -0.38 -0.37
C ASP A 244 -4.07 0.19 -1.65
N SER A 245 -4.31 1.45 -1.96
CA SER A 245 -3.72 2.13 -3.11
C SER A 245 -2.23 2.44 -2.89
N LEU A 246 -1.85 2.88 -1.69
CA LEU A 246 -0.47 3.28 -1.38
C LEU A 246 0.48 2.09 -1.35
N LEU A 247 0.00 0.90 -0.96
CA LEU A 247 0.79 -0.33 -0.96
C LEU A 247 1.35 -0.67 -2.34
N PHE A 248 0.65 -0.32 -3.41
CA PHE A 248 1.13 -0.49 -4.79
C PHE A 248 1.82 0.77 -5.33
N ALA A 249 1.29 1.94 -5.01
CA ALA A 249 1.79 3.19 -5.55
C ALA A 249 3.22 3.52 -5.06
N ILE A 250 3.51 3.37 -3.75
CA ILE A 250 4.81 3.74 -3.19
C ILE A 250 5.95 2.87 -3.76
N PRO A 251 5.85 1.52 -3.76
CA PRO A 251 6.85 0.68 -4.42
C PRO A 251 7.06 1.02 -5.89
N THR A 252 5.96 1.23 -6.63
CA THR A 252 6.03 1.59 -8.05
C THR A 252 6.73 2.93 -8.25
N GLY A 253 6.40 3.93 -7.44
CA GLY A 253 7.06 5.24 -7.49
C GLY A 253 8.57 5.14 -7.25
N TRP A 254 8.97 4.33 -6.26
CA TRP A 254 10.38 4.06 -6.00
C TRP A 254 11.08 3.42 -7.20
N PHE A 255 10.51 2.38 -7.79
CA PHE A 255 11.08 1.72 -8.97
C PHE A 255 11.20 2.66 -10.18
N CYS A 256 10.20 3.51 -10.43
CA CYS A 256 10.28 4.50 -11.49
C CYS A 256 11.48 5.44 -11.31
N TYR A 257 11.68 5.96 -10.09
CA TYR A 257 12.82 6.84 -9.82
C TYR A 257 14.17 6.13 -9.92
N GLN A 258 14.27 4.88 -9.47
CA GLN A 258 15.49 4.09 -9.65
C GLN A 258 15.77 3.84 -11.13
N PHE A 259 14.73 3.55 -11.92
CA PHE A 259 14.85 3.37 -13.36
C PHE A 259 15.35 4.65 -14.05
N PHE A 260 14.77 5.81 -13.75
CA PHE A 260 15.22 7.08 -14.32
C PHE A 260 16.64 7.43 -13.87
N GLY A 261 17.01 7.17 -12.61
CA GLY A 261 18.34 7.39 -12.08
C GLY A 261 19.46 6.58 -12.75
N MET A 262 19.10 5.51 -13.49
CA MET A 262 20.08 4.76 -14.30
C MET A 262 20.52 5.51 -15.56
N PHE A 263 19.82 6.57 -15.94
CA PHE A 263 20.08 7.37 -17.14
C PHE A 263 20.71 8.74 -16.82
N HIS A 264 20.95 9.03 -15.55
CA HIS A 264 21.63 10.22 -15.04
C HIS A 264 22.94 9.84 -14.35
#